data_b207ae92b90d3359ba3bd285a198c331
#
_entry.id   b207ae92b90d3359ba3bd285a198c331
#
_cell.length_a   1.000
_cell.length_b   1.000
_cell.length_c   1.000
_cell.angle_alpha   90.00
_cell.angle_beta   90.00
_cell.angle_gamma   90.00
#
_symmetry.space_group_name_H-M   'P 1'
#
loop_
_entity.id
_entity.type
_entity.pdbx_description
1 polymer ?
#
loop_
_entity_poly.entity_id
_entity_poly.type
_entity_poly.pdbx_seq_one_letter_code
_entity_poly.pdbx_strand_id
1 'polypeptide(L)'
;PEIASNPVQYVRIKPPQNTIAKGMRKSGLVGKTPWHQDAAVLPPDCGTELITVWVPINDADELNGCLQFIESGQKHDLIKHGFGPVDGLEIPQEVVSNREPVVVPAKRGDILLIHRNCPHSSLPNVSNEIRFSLDLRYNPSHQSSGREIFPNFIARSRKNPASELRDPEKWTQMWMKARHWLATSPDAPKTAYDWL
;
A
#
# COMPACT_ATOMS: atom_id res chain seq x y z
N PRO A 1 3.74 18.60 15.28
CA PRO A 1 4.01 17.37 14.53
C PRO A 1 4.03 17.65 13.04
N GLU A 2 4.85 16.89 12.33
CA GLU A 2 4.98 16.93 10.88
C GLU A 2 4.86 15.52 10.34
N ILE A 3 4.15 15.38 9.23
CA ILE A 3 4.02 14.13 8.51
C ILE A 3 4.53 14.27 7.09
N ALA A 4 5.23 13.28 6.62
CA ALA A 4 5.68 13.16 5.24
C ALA A 4 4.77 12.22 4.44
N SER A 5 4.62 12.52 3.17
CA SER A 5 4.05 11.58 2.20
C SER A 5 5.11 10.55 1.84
N ASN A 6 4.89 9.29 2.20
CA ASN A 6 5.77 8.19 1.81
C ASN A 6 5.68 7.98 0.30
N PRO A 7 6.74 7.62 -0.41
CA PRO A 7 6.69 7.41 -1.87
C PRO A 7 5.84 6.20 -2.30
N VAL A 8 5.52 5.28 -1.40
CA VAL A 8 4.71 4.10 -1.73
C VAL A 8 3.23 4.45 -1.66
N GLN A 9 2.70 4.96 -2.77
CA GLN A 9 1.31 5.39 -2.93
C GLN A 9 0.66 4.63 -4.08
N TYR A 10 -0.60 4.20 -3.92
CA TYR A 10 -1.31 3.49 -4.97
C TYR A 10 -2.68 4.07 -5.26
N VAL A 11 -3.02 4.11 -6.52
CA VAL A 11 -4.40 4.14 -7.00
C VAL A 11 -4.76 2.70 -7.37
N ARG A 12 -5.72 2.14 -6.70
CA ARG A 12 -6.17 0.77 -6.92
C ARG A 12 -7.42 0.73 -7.78
N ILE A 13 -7.36 -0.08 -8.83
CA ILE A 13 -8.49 -0.38 -9.69
C ILE A 13 -8.76 -1.88 -9.55
N LYS A 14 -9.93 -2.24 -9.04
CA LYS A 14 -10.34 -3.63 -8.86
C LYS A 14 -11.52 -3.94 -9.79
N PRO A 15 -11.24 -4.43 -11.01
CA PRO A 15 -12.28 -4.79 -11.95
C PRO A 15 -13.02 -6.08 -11.52
N PRO A 16 -14.22 -6.32 -12.05
CA PRO A 16 -14.92 -7.60 -11.87
C PRO A 16 -14.04 -8.77 -12.27
N GLN A 17 -13.99 -9.80 -11.42
CA GLN A 17 -13.09 -10.94 -11.61
C GLN A 17 -13.32 -11.70 -12.93
N ASN A 18 -14.55 -11.72 -13.43
CA ASN A 18 -14.92 -12.34 -14.70
C ASN A 18 -14.36 -11.59 -15.92
N THR A 19 -14.04 -10.29 -15.80
CA THR A 19 -13.45 -9.49 -16.88
C THR A 19 -11.92 -9.59 -16.94
N ILE A 20 -11.29 -10.14 -15.90
CA ILE A 20 -9.84 -10.28 -15.84
C ILE A 20 -9.42 -11.55 -16.59
N ALA A 21 -8.43 -11.45 -17.47
CA ALA A 21 -7.86 -12.62 -18.14
C ALA A 21 -7.40 -13.68 -17.12
N LYS A 22 -7.62 -14.95 -17.42
CA LYS A 22 -7.35 -16.06 -16.46
C LYS A 22 -5.95 -16.01 -15.87
N GLY A 23 -4.93 -15.70 -16.67
CA GLY A 23 -3.54 -15.58 -16.23
C GLY A 23 -3.28 -14.41 -15.28
N MET A 24 -4.10 -13.36 -15.34
CA MET A 24 -3.96 -12.15 -14.50
C MET A 24 -4.83 -12.18 -13.23
N ARG A 25 -5.76 -13.12 -13.10
CA ARG A 25 -6.69 -13.18 -11.94
C ARG A 25 -5.98 -13.38 -10.61
N LYS A 26 -4.81 -13.95 -10.65
CA LYS A 26 -3.96 -14.15 -9.48
C LYS A 26 -3.08 -12.95 -9.17
N SER A 27 -2.99 -11.95 -10.05
CA SER A 27 -2.18 -10.76 -9.80
C SER A 27 -2.78 -9.94 -8.66
N GLY A 28 -2.01 -9.69 -7.62
CA GLY A 28 -2.38 -8.82 -6.51
C GLY A 28 -2.66 -7.38 -6.93
N LEU A 29 -2.30 -6.99 -8.17
CA LEU A 29 -2.56 -5.66 -8.72
C LEU A 29 -4.01 -5.49 -9.20
N VAL A 30 -4.62 -6.55 -9.76
CA VAL A 30 -5.97 -6.48 -10.35
C VAL A 30 -6.95 -7.48 -9.77
N GLY A 31 -6.46 -8.53 -9.11
CA GLY A 31 -7.26 -9.56 -8.49
C GLY A 31 -7.55 -9.32 -7.01
N LYS A 32 -7.65 -10.41 -6.26
CA LYS A 32 -7.69 -10.38 -4.80
C LYS A 32 -6.31 -9.97 -4.29
N THR A 33 -6.25 -8.91 -3.47
CA THR A 33 -5.00 -8.58 -2.76
C THR A 33 -4.74 -9.66 -1.71
N PRO A 34 -3.59 -10.33 -1.73
CA PRO A 34 -3.26 -11.38 -0.76
C PRO A 34 -3.13 -10.81 0.66
N TRP A 35 -3.07 -11.67 1.66
CA TRP A 35 -2.79 -11.30 3.03
C TRP A 35 -1.39 -10.72 3.15
N HIS A 36 -1.27 -9.51 3.68
CA HIS A 36 0.00 -8.82 3.87
C HIS A 36 -0.06 -7.83 5.03
N GLN A 37 1.10 -7.35 5.42
CA GLN A 37 1.29 -6.20 6.29
C GLN A 37 1.98 -5.10 5.47
N ASP A 38 1.55 -3.86 5.62
CA ASP A 38 2.16 -2.75 4.88
C ASP A 38 3.64 -2.52 5.23
N ALA A 39 4.07 -2.94 6.43
CA ALA A 39 5.47 -2.90 6.80
C ALA A 39 6.38 -3.73 5.88
N ALA A 40 5.84 -4.76 5.20
CA ALA A 40 6.61 -5.61 4.30
C ALA A 40 7.08 -4.91 3.02
N VAL A 41 6.57 -3.73 2.70
CA VAL A 41 7.07 -2.94 1.55
C VAL A 41 8.24 -2.02 1.91
N LEU A 42 8.63 -2.00 3.19
CA LEU A 42 9.78 -1.23 3.68
C LEU A 42 10.98 -2.16 3.90
N PRO A 43 12.21 -1.65 3.77
CA PRO A 43 13.39 -2.40 4.19
C PRO A 43 13.25 -2.83 5.66
N PRO A 44 13.68 -4.04 6.03
CA PRO A 44 13.51 -4.59 7.39
C PRO A 44 14.05 -3.67 8.49
N ASP A 45 15.17 -3.01 8.22
CA ASP A 45 15.87 -2.15 9.19
C ASP A 45 15.37 -0.69 9.19
N CYS A 46 14.39 -0.37 8.36
CA CYS A 46 13.92 1.00 8.19
C CYS A 46 13.29 1.58 9.47
N GLY A 47 12.67 0.72 10.29
CA GLY A 47 12.05 1.12 11.57
C GLY A 47 10.92 2.15 11.43
N THR A 48 10.54 2.54 10.22
CA THR A 48 9.62 3.62 9.94
C THR A 48 8.22 3.33 10.44
N GLU A 49 7.67 4.24 11.22
CA GLU A 49 6.26 4.24 11.60
C GLU A 49 5.42 4.68 10.39
N LEU A 50 4.84 3.71 9.73
CA LEU A 50 3.98 3.91 8.56
C LEU A 50 2.51 3.78 8.95
N ILE A 51 1.69 4.71 8.47
CA ILE A 51 0.25 4.57 8.49
C ILE A 51 -0.29 4.60 7.07
N THR A 52 -1.16 3.66 6.75
CA THR A 52 -1.89 3.67 5.48
C THR A 52 -3.27 4.28 5.68
N VAL A 53 -3.59 5.23 4.83
CA VAL A 53 -4.89 5.87 4.73
C VAL A 53 -5.58 5.30 3.50
N TRP A 54 -6.46 4.35 3.69
CA TRP A 54 -7.23 3.76 2.61
C TRP A 54 -8.54 4.51 2.41
N VAL A 55 -8.78 4.96 1.18
CA VAL A 55 -9.94 5.80 0.84
C VAL A 55 -10.69 5.17 -0.33
N PRO A 56 -11.92 4.68 -0.14
CA PRO A 56 -12.77 4.23 -1.23
C PRO A 56 -13.29 5.42 -2.04
N ILE A 57 -13.12 5.37 -3.35
CA ILE A 57 -13.62 6.40 -4.28
C ILE A 57 -15.08 6.14 -4.67
N ASN A 58 -15.49 4.89 -4.63
CA ASN A 58 -16.88 4.43 -4.66
C ASN A 58 -17.12 3.45 -3.52
N ASP A 59 -18.35 3.15 -3.19
CA ASP A 59 -18.68 2.20 -2.12
C ASP A 59 -17.91 0.88 -2.30
N ALA A 60 -17.38 0.36 -1.22
CA ALA A 60 -16.66 -0.89 -1.16
C ALA A 60 -17.41 -1.85 -0.25
N ASP A 61 -17.90 -2.95 -0.79
CA ASP A 61 -18.64 -3.99 -0.10
C ASP A 61 -18.05 -5.38 -0.35
N GLU A 62 -18.69 -6.40 0.19
CA GLU A 62 -18.25 -7.78 0.06
C GLU A 62 -18.29 -8.28 -1.40
N LEU A 63 -19.20 -7.74 -2.21
CA LEU A 63 -19.36 -8.15 -3.60
C LEU A 63 -18.29 -7.55 -4.51
N ASN A 64 -17.93 -6.28 -4.28
CA ASN A 64 -16.93 -5.59 -5.10
C ASN A 64 -15.52 -5.61 -4.52
N GLY A 65 -15.32 -6.31 -3.39
CA GLY A 65 -14.01 -6.62 -2.84
C GLY A 65 -13.49 -5.59 -1.86
N CYS A 66 -14.24 -5.29 -0.80
CA CYS A 66 -13.80 -4.50 0.35
C CYS A 66 -12.61 -5.17 1.08
N LEU A 67 -12.04 -4.44 2.04
CA LEU A 67 -10.95 -4.95 2.85
C LEU A 67 -11.43 -5.90 3.95
N GLN A 68 -10.53 -6.76 4.39
CA GLN A 68 -10.69 -7.61 5.57
C GLN A 68 -9.39 -7.63 6.37
N PHE A 69 -9.53 -7.80 7.68
CA PHE A 69 -8.44 -7.64 8.64
C PHE A 69 -8.40 -8.81 9.63
N ILE A 70 -7.20 -9.10 10.15
CA ILE A 70 -7.06 -9.94 11.34
C ILE A 70 -7.13 -9.04 12.57
N GLU A 71 -8.11 -9.26 13.45
CA GLU A 71 -8.29 -8.49 14.66
C GLU A 71 -7.04 -8.53 15.56
N SER A 72 -6.69 -7.40 16.13
CA SER A 72 -5.50 -7.22 16.98
C SER A 72 -4.17 -7.56 16.31
N GLY A 73 -4.17 -7.73 14.98
CA GLY A 73 -2.97 -8.08 14.22
C GLY A 73 -1.85 -7.03 14.32
N GLN A 74 -2.18 -5.77 14.57
CA GLN A 74 -1.22 -4.69 14.77
C GLN A 74 -0.33 -4.86 16.02
N LYS A 75 -0.72 -5.72 16.96
CA LYS A 75 0.06 -6.03 18.17
C LYS A 75 1.20 -7.03 17.91
N HIS A 76 1.23 -7.63 16.74
CA HIS A 76 2.27 -8.55 16.33
C HIS A 76 3.36 -7.81 15.57
N ASP A 77 4.57 -8.35 15.65
CA ASP A 77 5.68 -7.91 14.82
C ASP A 77 5.43 -8.22 13.34
N LEU A 78 6.35 -7.80 12.50
CA LEU A 78 6.31 -8.13 11.08
C LEU A 78 6.39 -9.66 10.91
N ILE A 79 5.32 -10.23 10.38
CA ILE A 79 5.24 -11.64 10.03
C ILE A 79 6.17 -11.87 8.84
N LYS A 80 6.88 -12.98 8.81
CA LYS A 80 7.69 -13.35 7.65
C LYS A 80 6.78 -13.55 6.44
N HIS A 81 6.94 -12.69 5.43
CA HIS A 81 6.26 -12.82 4.16
C HIS A 81 7.04 -13.78 3.26
N GLY A 82 6.30 -14.55 2.46
CA GLY A 82 6.85 -15.38 1.40
C GLY A 82 6.50 -14.79 0.03
N PHE A 83 7.14 -15.32 -1.01
CA PHE A 83 6.70 -15.02 -2.37
C PHE A 83 5.47 -15.87 -2.67
N GLY A 84 4.33 -15.23 -2.86
CA GLY A 84 3.12 -15.88 -3.28
C GLY A 84 3.19 -16.37 -4.72
N PRO A 85 2.22 -17.17 -5.17
CA PRO A 85 2.18 -17.69 -6.54
C PRO A 85 2.06 -16.59 -7.60
N VAL A 86 1.98 -15.34 -7.20
CA VAL A 86 1.77 -14.19 -8.07
C VAL A 86 2.60 -13.01 -7.61
N ASP A 87 3.88 -13.01 -7.98
CA ASP A 87 4.82 -11.87 -7.90
C ASP A 87 4.51 -10.84 -6.78
N GLY A 88 4.36 -11.30 -5.55
CA GLY A 88 4.05 -10.43 -4.42
C GLY A 88 4.42 -11.07 -3.10
N LEU A 89 4.79 -10.22 -2.15
CA LEU A 89 4.99 -10.65 -0.77
C LEU A 89 3.62 -10.90 -0.14
N GLU A 90 3.44 -12.10 0.40
CA GLU A 90 2.23 -12.48 1.13
C GLU A 90 2.53 -13.18 2.44
N ILE A 91 1.65 -13.03 3.40
CA ILE A 91 1.66 -13.83 4.62
C ILE A 91 1.25 -15.26 4.24
N PRO A 92 2.06 -16.28 4.59
CA PRO A 92 1.71 -17.66 4.31
C PRO A 92 0.31 -18.03 4.82
N GLN A 93 -0.45 -18.76 4.02
CA GLN A 93 -1.85 -19.08 4.32
C GLN A 93 -2.03 -19.81 5.66
N GLU A 94 -1.08 -20.64 6.04
CA GLU A 94 -1.10 -21.37 7.31
C GLU A 94 -1.06 -20.46 8.54
N VAL A 95 -0.52 -19.25 8.40
CA VAL A 95 -0.45 -18.25 9.50
C VAL A 95 -1.81 -17.58 9.73
N VAL A 96 -2.59 -17.43 8.67
CA VAL A 96 -3.90 -16.76 8.72
C VAL A 96 -5.09 -17.73 8.77
N SER A 97 -4.91 -19.00 8.40
CA SER A 97 -6.00 -19.98 8.26
C SER A 97 -6.77 -20.27 9.56
N ASN A 98 -6.11 -20.10 10.70
CA ASN A 98 -6.72 -20.33 12.03
C ASN A 98 -7.31 -19.06 12.65
N ARG A 99 -7.41 -17.97 11.89
CA ARG A 99 -7.94 -16.69 12.34
C ARG A 99 -9.16 -16.32 11.53
N GLU A 100 -10.21 -15.90 12.20
CA GLU A 100 -11.41 -15.40 11.55
C GLU A 100 -11.20 -13.94 11.15
N PRO A 101 -11.26 -13.62 9.85
CA PRO A 101 -11.08 -12.24 9.40
C PRO A 101 -12.35 -11.41 9.63
N VAL A 102 -12.15 -10.16 10.00
CA VAL A 102 -13.21 -9.16 10.06
C VAL A 102 -13.31 -8.45 8.72
N VAL A 103 -14.43 -8.60 8.05
CA VAL A 103 -14.73 -7.89 6.79
C VAL A 103 -15.20 -6.46 7.12
N VAL A 104 -14.66 -5.47 6.42
CA VAL A 104 -14.92 -4.06 6.68
C VAL A 104 -15.42 -3.37 5.40
N PRO A 105 -16.73 -3.40 5.14
CA PRO A 105 -17.34 -2.55 4.13
C PRO A 105 -17.13 -1.07 4.45
N ALA A 106 -16.97 -0.24 3.42
CA ALA A 106 -16.77 1.19 3.58
C ALA A 106 -17.51 1.96 2.48
N LYS A 107 -18.08 3.09 2.86
CA LYS A 107 -18.78 3.98 1.93
C LYS A 107 -17.83 4.95 1.27
N ARG A 108 -18.17 5.45 0.10
CA ARG A 108 -17.49 6.58 -0.52
C ARG A 108 -17.36 7.72 0.47
N GLY A 109 -16.12 8.16 0.71
CA GLY A 109 -15.82 9.24 1.66
C GLY A 109 -15.42 8.78 3.05
N ASP A 110 -15.56 7.49 3.36
CA ASP A 110 -14.94 6.91 4.56
C ASP A 110 -13.42 6.89 4.44
N ILE A 111 -12.75 6.76 5.57
CA ILE A 111 -11.30 6.63 5.67
C ILE A 111 -10.98 5.50 6.63
N LEU A 112 -10.23 4.50 6.16
CA LEU A 112 -9.67 3.47 7.01
C LEU A 112 -8.20 3.78 7.30
N LEU A 113 -7.84 3.88 8.58
CA LEU A 113 -6.46 4.02 9.02
C LEU A 113 -5.90 2.65 9.38
N ILE A 114 -4.88 2.22 8.65
CA ILE A 114 -4.31 0.88 8.77
C ILE A 114 -2.91 0.99 9.36
N HIS A 115 -2.71 0.36 10.52
CA HIS A 115 -1.39 0.25 11.14
C HIS A 115 -0.48 -0.64 10.30
N ARG A 116 0.79 -0.27 10.15
CA ARG A 116 1.78 -0.97 9.31
C ARG A 116 1.87 -2.48 9.53
N ASN A 117 1.66 -2.93 10.77
CA ASN A 117 1.72 -4.34 11.14
C ASN A 117 0.36 -5.05 11.14
N CYS A 118 -0.72 -4.37 10.76
CA CYS A 118 -2.04 -4.99 10.72
C CYS A 118 -2.16 -5.91 9.49
N PRO A 119 -2.28 -7.24 9.65
CA PRO A 119 -2.52 -8.12 8.52
C PRO A 119 -3.87 -7.84 7.90
N HIS A 120 -3.87 -7.60 6.61
CA HIS A 120 -5.08 -7.32 5.86
C HIS A 120 -5.00 -7.87 4.44
N SER A 121 -6.15 -7.97 3.83
CA SER A 121 -6.31 -8.38 2.43
C SER A 121 -7.55 -7.73 1.84
N SER A 122 -7.87 -8.01 0.59
CA SER A 122 -9.16 -7.62 0.02
C SER A 122 -9.89 -8.82 -0.52
N LEU A 123 -11.22 -8.81 -0.46
CA LEU A 123 -12.06 -9.80 -1.10
C LEU A 123 -11.94 -9.73 -2.64
N PRO A 124 -12.26 -10.79 -3.38
CA PRO A 124 -12.39 -10.71 -4.84
C PRO A 124 -13.55 -9.79 -5.21
N ASN A 125 -13.48 -9.16 -6.39
CA ASN A 125 -14.62 -8.45 -6.93
C ASN A 125 -15.48 -9.42 -7.77
N VAL A 126 -16.59 -9.85 -7.22
CA VAL A 126 -17.57 -10.71 -7.89
C VAL A 126 -18.79 -9.94 -8.39
N SER A 127 -18.79 -8.61 -8.24
CA SER A 127 -19.82 -7.71 -8.78
C SER A 127 -19.61 -7.45 -10.28
N ASN A 128 -20.45 -6.61 -10.85
CA ASN A 128 -20.32 -6.12 -12.22
C ASN A 128 -19.70 -4.71 -12.32
N GLU A 129 -19.27 -4.15 -11.18
CA GLU A 129 -18.76 -2.77 -11.10
C GLU A 129 -17.27 -2.76 -10.73
N ILE A 130 -16.57 -1.74 -11.20
CA ILE A 130 -15.16 -1.52 -10.82
C ILE A 130 -15.12 -0.83 -9.46
N ARG A 131 -14.32 -1.34 -8.52
CA ARG A 131 -14.01 -0.66 -7.27
C ARG A 131 -12.70 0.13 -7.40
N PHE A 132 -12.76 1.41 -7.03
CA PHE A 132 -11.60 2.30 -6.98
C PHE A 132 -11.27 2.66 -5.54
N SER A 133 -10.00 2.71 -5.21
CA SER A 133 -9.52 3.21 -3.92
C SER A 133 -8.14 3.85 -4.03
N LEU A 134 -7.80 4.66 -3.03
CA LEU A 134 -6.46 5.19 -2.81
C LEU A 134 -5.85 4.50 -1.59
N ASP A 135 -4.60 4.07 -1.73
CA ASP A 135 -3.78 3.60 -0.62
C ASP A 135 -2.68 4.65 -0.40
N LEU A 136 -2.96 5.62 0.45
CA LEU A 136 -2.05 6.73 0.75
C LEU A 136 -1.25 6.41 1.99
N ARG A 137 0.07 6.56 1.94
CA ARG A 137 0.94 6.24 3.06
C ARG A 137 1.67 7.47 3.58
N TYR A 138 1.72 7.56 4.90
CA TYR A 138 2.38 8.65 5.61
C TYR A 138 3.28 8.11 6.70
N ASN A 139 4.35 8.86 6.99
CA ASN A 139 5.27 8.57 8.08
C ASN A 139 5.69 9.87 8.78
N PRO A 140 6.24 9.80 10.01
CA PRO A 140 6.85 10.96 10.65
C PRO A 140 7.97 11.54 9.77
N SER A 141 8.00 12.86 9.62
CA SER A 141 8.93 13.53 8.69
C SER A 141 10.42 13.36 9.02
N HIS A 142 10.72 13.03 10.29
CA HIS A 142 12.09 12.80 10.77
C HIS A 142 12.57 11.36 10.58
N GLN A 143 11.72 10.48 10.08
CA GLN A 143 12.08 9.09 9.79
C GLN A 143 12.32 8.91 8.29
N SER A 144 13.22 7.98 7.96
CA SER A 144 13.47 7.58 6.57
C SER A 144 12.19 7.08 5.89
N SER A 145 12.05 7.31 4.60
CA SER A 145 10.96 6.69 3.82
C SER A 145 11.23 5.22 3.51
N GLY A 146 12.46 4.75 3.75
CA GLY A 146 12.95 3.45 3.31
C GLY A 146 13.26 3.38 1.81
N ARG A 147 13.06 4.50 1.08
CA ARG A 147 13.24 4.57 -0.38
C ARG A 147 13.71 5.97 -0.77
N GLU A 148 14.94 6.33 -0.37
CA GLU A 148 15.45 7.71 -0.39
C GLU A 148 15.49 8.37 -1.76
N ILE A 149 15.61 7.58 -2.84
CA ILE A 149 15.62 8.13 -4.19
C ILE A 149 14.24 8.61 -4.65
N PHE A 150 13.18 8.06 -4.07
CA PHE A 150 11.82 8.45 -4.43
C PHE A 150 11.33 9.67 -3.63
N PRO A 151 10.38 10.45 -4.18
CA PRO A 151 9.85 11.62 -3.51
C PRO A 151 9.26 11.30 -2.13
N ASN A 152 9.89 11.83 -1.08
CA ASN A 152 9.40 11.89 0.27
C ASN A 152 9.37 13.36 0.66
N PHE A 153 8.20 13.92 0.94
CA PHE A 153 8.02 15.33 1.15
C PHE A 153 7.06 15.62 2.29
N ILE A 154 7.17 16.81 2.88
CA ILE A 154 6.26 17.23 3.95
C ILE A 154 4.85 17.39 3.37
N ALA A 155 3.96 16.50 3.78
CA ALA A 155 2.54 16.56 3.42
C ALA A 155 1.78 17.55 4.33
N ARG A 156 2.15 17.57 5.62
CA ARG A 156 1.56 18.48 6.60
C ARG A 156 2.55 18.87 7.71
N SER A 157 2.68 20.17 7.98
CA SER A 157 3.42 20.70 9.12
C SER A 157 2.60 21.76 9.84
N ARG A 158 2.33 21.55 11.14
CA ARG A 158 1.73 22.58 11.99
C ARG A 158 2.74 23.66 12.41
N LYS A 159 4.02 23.27 12.52
CA LYS A 159 5.09 24.18 12.95
C LYS A 159 5.58 25.08 11.83
N ASN A 160 5.65 24.53 10.61
CA ASN A 160 6.12 25.27 9.44
C ASN A 160 5.27 24.92 8.20
N PRO A 161 4.07 25.50 8.03
CA PRO A 161 3.21 25.24 6.87
C PRO A 161 3.86 25.57 5.52
N ALA A 162 4.85 26.44 5.49
CA ALA A 162 5.57 26.81 4.27
C ALA A 162 6.48 25.66 3.74
N SER A 163 6.81 24.67 4.58
CA SER A 163 7.55 23.47 4.14
C SER A 163 6.68 22.44 3.41
N GLU A 164 5.36 22.57 3.45
CA GLU A 164 4.44 21.63 2.80
C GLU A 164 4.59 21.71 1.28
N LEU A 165 4.78 20.56 0.63
CA LEU A 165 4.80 20.50 -0.83
C LEU A 165 3.37 20.58 -1.37
N ARG A 166 3.06 21.69 -2.03
CA ARG A 166 1.74 21.93 -2.65
C ARG A 166 1.83 22.21 -4.15
N ASP A 167 3.04 22.18 -4.69
CA ASP A 167 3.35 22.48 -6.08
C ASP A 167 3.42 21.16 -6.88
N PRO A 168 2.46 20.89 -7.77
CA PRO A 168 2.44 19.66 -8.57
C PRO A 168 3.59 19.58 -9.57
N GLU A 169 4.14 20.72 -10.03
CA GLU A 169 5.28 20.71 -10.93
C GLU A 169 6.54 20.25 -10.20
N LYS A 170 6.79 20.75 -9.01
CA LYS A 170 7.89 20.28 -8.16
C LYS A 170 7.76 18.80 -7.86
N TRP A 171 6.56 18.32 -7.51
CA TRP A 171 6.29 16.90 -7.30
C TRP A 171 6.62 16.08 -8.56
N THR A 172 6.18 16.54 -9.73
CA THR A 172 6.48 15.89 -11.01
C THR A 172 7.98 15.83 -11.27
N GLN A 173 8.69 16.95 -11.06
CA GLN A 173 10.14 17.00 -11.23
C GLN A 173 10.89 16.01 -10.32
N MET A 174 10.45 15.85 -9.06
CA MET A 174 11.02 14.88 -8.14
C MET A 174 10.86 13.45 -8.67
N TRP A 175 9.68 13.09 -9.19
CA TRP A 175 9.45 11.77 -9.79
C TRP A 175 10.24 11.58 -11.09
N MET A 176 10.35 12.60 -11.93
CA MET A 176 11.16 12.52 -13.15
C MET A 176 12.64 12.31 -12.84
N LYS A 177 13.15 12.95 -11.79
CA LYS A 177 14.52 12.73 -11.31
C LYS A 177 14.73 11.30 -10.82
N ALA A 178 13.83 10.78 -9.99
CA ALA A 178 13.88 9.41 -9.52
C ALA A 178 13.84 8.40 -10.69
N ARG A 179 12.93 8.61 -11.63
CA ARG A 179 12.79 7.79 -12.83
C ARG A 179 14.05 7.82 -13.71
N HIS A 180 14.66 8.99 -13.89
CA HIS A 180 15.92 9.11 -14.62
C HIS A 180 17.03 8.31 -13.94
N TRP A 181 17.17 8.45 -12.62
CA TRP A 181 18.15 7.71 -11.85
C TRP A 181 17.96 6.18 -12.00
N LEU A 182 16.73 5.70 -11.88
CA LEU A 182 16.41 4.28 -12.08
C LEU A 182 16.81 3.76 -13.48
N ALA A 183 16.69 4.61 -14.49
CA ALA A 183 17.00 4.22 -15.87
C ALA A 183 18.50 4.28 -16.20
N THR A 184 19.29 5.03 -15.44
CA THR A 184 20.68 5.35 -15.84
C THR A 184 21.72 4.96 -14.81
N SER A 185 21.36 4.78 -13.54
CA SER A 185 22.32 4.44 -12.48
C SER A 185 22.69 2.94 -12.53
N PRO A 186 23.96 2.60 -12.44
CA PRO A 186 24.40 1.22 -12.28
C PRO A 186 23.96 0.62 -10.94
N ASP A 187 23.70 1.46 -9.94
CA ASP A 187 23.26 1.07 -8.59
C ASP A 187 21.75 0.98 -8.47
N ALA A 188 21.02 1.23 -9.56
CA ALA A 188 19.56 1.11 -9.53
C ALA A 188 19.13 -0.35 -9.33
N PRO A 189 18.15 -0.59 -8.47
CA PRO A 189 17.62 -1.94 -8.27
C PRO A 189 17.01 -2.46 -9.57
N LYS A 190 17.29 -3.73 -9.86
CA LYS A 190 16.84 -4.39 -11.10
C LYS A 190 15.43 -4.96 -10.97
N THR A 191 14.98 -5.21 -9.75
CA THR A 191 13.67 -5.75 -9.45
C THR A 191 12.98 -4.94 -8.35
N ALA A 192 11.66 -5.09 -8.23
CA ALA A 192 10.90 -4.47 -7.15
C ALA A 192 11.31 -4.96 -5.75
N TYR A 193 12.01 -6.09 -5.68
CA TYR A 193 12.42 -6.74 -4.44
C TYR A 193 13.84 -6.39 -3.99
N ASP A 194 14.64 -5.77 -4.86
CA ASP A 194 16.00 -5.33 -4.51
C ASP A 194 15.99 -4.18 -3.48
N TRP A 195 14.80 -3.69 -3.11
CA TRP A 195 14.59 -2.71 -2.04
C TRP A 195 14.35 -3.33 -0.67
N LEU A 196 14.13 -4.63 -0.61
CA LEU A 196 13.81 -5.40 0.58
C LEU A 196 15.01 -6.23 1.01
#